data_6ad0a615827bda4c515d0e2cb5d3997a
#
_entry.id   6ad0a615827bda4c515d0e2cb5d3997a
#
_cell.length_a   1.000
_cell.length_b   1.000
_cell.length_c   1.000
_cell.angle_alpha   90.00
_cell.angle_beta   90.00
_cell.angle_gamma   90.00
#
_symmetry.space_group_name_H-M   'P 1'
#
loop_
_entity.id
_entity.type
_entity.pdbx_description
1 polymer ?
#
loop_
_entity_poly.entity_id
_entity_poly.type
_entity_poly.pdbx_seq_one_letter_code
_entity_poly.pdbx_strand_id
1 'polypeptide(L)'
;RKVMNVVFMGTPDYAVRILRRLKEAGFNIKAVFTQPDKPVGRKQILTPSEVKIYAQNELVGVPVFTPNTLKDEAVVAEIKAFEPKFIVVAAYGKILPQSVLDVATCINLHASILPKYRGASPIQSAILAGEKQTGVTAMLMDAGLDTGDMLDFIYTPCESKMSSELFSELGELGGELIVKVLKNFEN
;
A
#
# COMPACT_ATOMS: atom_id res chain seq x y z
N ARG A 1 8.38 25.78 -1.75
CA ARG A 1 8.53 24.34 -1.90
C ARG A 1 7.16 23.64 -1.84
N LYS A 2 6.82 22.94 -2.90
CA LYS A 2 5.53 22.24 -2.94
C LYS A 2 5.54 21.06 -1.97
N VAL A 3 4.49 20.97 -1.14
CA VAL A 3 4.26 19.80 -0.29
C VAL A 3 3.73 18.69 -1.18
N MET A 4 4.30 17.49 -1.07
CA MET A 4 3.80 16.34 -1.84
C MET A 4 2.51 15.80 -1.24
N ASN A 5 1.41 15.96 -1.97
CA ASN A 5 0.13 15.39 -1.60
C ASN A 5 0.09 13.91 -1.96
N VAL A 6 -0.28 13.08 -1.00
CA VAL A 6 -0.39 11.63 -1.17
C VAL A 6 -1.77 11.16 -0.75
N VAL A 7 -2.38 10.32 -1.57
CA VAL A 7 -3.54 9.51 -1.17
C VAL A 7 -3.00 8.10 -0.96
N PHE A 8 -3.28 7.52 0.20
CA PHE A 8 -2.80 6.19 0.57
C PHE A 8 -3.93 5.16 0.53
N MET A 9 -3.64 3.98 -0.01
CA MET A 9 -4.59 2.87 -0.07
C MET A 9 -3.92 1.59 0.44
N GLY A 10 -4.46 1.04 1.53
CA GLY A 10 -3.91 -0.18 2.12
C GLY A 10 -4.80 -0.70 3.24
N THR A 11 -4.53 -1.91 3.71
CA THR A 11 -5.42 -2.59 4.66
C THR A 11 -4.71 -3.21 5.86
N PRO A 12 -3.72 -4.13 5.71
CA PRO A 12 -3.14 -4.85 6.85
C PRO A 12 -1.99 -4.10 7.53
N ASP A 13 -1.42 -4.70 8.55
CA ASP A 13 -0.28 -4.15 9.30
C ASP A 13 0.90 -3.77 8.37
N TYR A 14 1.16 -4.59 7.37
CA TYR A 14 2.16 -4.30 6.34
C TYR A 14 1.99 -2.87 5.79
N ALA A 15 0.75 -2.53 5.46
CA ALA A 15 0.42 -1.20 4.92
C ALA A 15 0.51 -0.10 5.98
N VAL A 16 0.17 -0.40 7.24
CA VAL A 16 0.29 0.56 8.34
C VAL A 16 1.73 1.04 8.48
N ARG A 17 2.69 0.14 8.38
CA ARG A 17 4.11 0.46 8.52
C ARG A 17 4.60 1.37 7.39
N ILE A 18 4.10 1.15 6.20
CA ILE A 18 4.41 1.99 5.04
C ILE A 18 3.80 3.38 5.22
N LEU A 19 2.53 3.45 5.62
CA LEU A 19 1.83 4.72 5.86
C LEU A 19 2.53 5.55 6.94
N ARG A 20 2.92 4.89 8.04
CA ARG A 20 3.63 5.56 9.13
C ARG A 20 4.95 6.18 8.65
N ARG A 21 5.71 5.48 7.83
CA ARG A 21 6.97 6.00 7.30
C ARG A 21 6.75 7.20 6.39
N LEU A 22 5.70 7.20 5.59
CA LEU A 22 5.34 8.35 4.76
C LEU A 22 5.01 9.56 5.63
N LYS A 23 4.24 9.37 6.70
CA LYS A 23 3.91 10.45 7.63
C LYS A 23 5.18 11.00 8.29
N GLU A 24 6.03 10.12 8.82
CA GLU A 24 7.26 10.51 9.51
C GLU A 24 8.22 11.25 8.59
N ALA A 25 8.22 10.94 7.30
CA ALA A 25 9.07 11.60 6.31
C ALA A 25 8.52 12.96 5.85
N GLY A 26 7.36 13.38 6.36
CA GLY A 26 6.80 14.70 6.08
C GLY A 26 5.92 14.79 4.85
N PHE A 27 5.52 13.68 4.26
CA PHE A 27 4.56 13.70 3.15
C PHE A 27 3.18 14.11 3.65
N ASN A 28 2.45 14.85 2.82
CA ASN A 28 1.12 15.32 3.15
C ASN A 28 0.08 14.27 2.79
N ILE A 29 -0.35 13.48 3.77
CA ILE A 29 -1.37 12.44 3.58
C ILE A 29 -2.74 13.13 3.54
N LYS A 30 -3.35 13.20 2.37
CA LYS A 30 -4.62 13.89 2.16
C LYS A 30 -5.82 13.02 2.51
N ALA A 31 -5.72 11.73 2.27
CA ALA A 31 -6.80 10.77 2.50
C ALA A 31 -6.25 9.36 2.60
N VAL A 32 -6.97 8.50 3.27
CA VAL A 32 -6.63 7.08 3.41
C VAL A 32 -7.82 6.25 2.96
N PHE A 33 -7.59 5.31 2.07
CA PHE A 33 -8.57 4.35 1.60
C PHE A 33 -8.19 2.96 2.11
N THR A 34 -9.15 2.24 2.67
CA THR A 34 -8.90 0.91 3.23
C THR A 34 -10.15 0.04 3.03
N GLN A 35 -10.03 -1.26 3.25
CA GLN A 35 -11.15 -2.18 3.14
C GLN A 35 -12.20 -1.89 4.21
N PRO A 36 -13.48 -2.12 3.90
CA PRO A 36 -14.55 -2.00 4.90
C PRO A 36 -14.33 -2.93 6.09
N ASP A 37 -14.94 -2.60 7.22
CA ASP A 37 -14.91 -3.45 8.41
C ASP A 37 -15.40 -4.86 8.05
N LYS A 38 -14.75 -5.87 8.63
CA LYS A 38 -15.05 -7.28 8.35
C LYS A 38 -15.44 -8.02 9.60
N PRO A 39 -16.37 -9.00 9.49
CA PRO A 39 -16.63 -9.92 10.61
C PRO A 39 -15.38 -10.75 10.91
N VAL A 40 -14.99 -10.82 12.17
CA VAL A 40 -13.79 -11.52 12.60
C VAL A 40 -14.09 -12.41 13.79
N GLY A 41 -13.44 -13.59 13.85
CA GLY A 41 -13.54 -14.53 14.96
C GLY A 41 -14.82 -15.31 14.97
N ARG A 42 -15.00 -16.12 16.03
CA ARG A 42 -16.19 -16.98 16.18
C ARG A 42 -17.49 -16.19 16.23
N LYS A 43 -17.46 -15.03 16.88
CA LYS A 43 -18.64 -14.18 17.08
C LYS A 43 -18.94 -13.27 15.90
N GLN A 44 -18.14 -13.31 14.83
CA GLN A 44 -18.32 -12.49 13.63
C GLN A 44 -18.48 -11.00 13.98
N ILE A 45 -17.62 -10.48 14.86
CA ILE A 45 -17.64 -9.09 15.27
C ILE A 45 -17.04 -8.24 14.15
N LEU A 46 -17.75 -7.21 13.73
CA LEU A 46 -17.26 -6.26 12.71
C LEU A 46 -16.02 -5.54 13.25
N THR A 47 -14.90 -5.72 12.56
CA THR A 47 -13.61 -5.21 13.00
C THR A 47 -13.03 -4.33 11.89
N PRO A 48 -12.59 -3.11 12.23
CA PRO A 48 -11.94 -2.24 11.25
C PRO A 48 -10.57 -2.76 10.85
N SER A 49 -10.09 -2.36 9.68
CA SER A 49 -8.76 -2.72 9.23
C SER A 49 -7.70 -2.07 10.12
N GLU A 50 -6.52 -2.64 10.13
CA GLU A 50 -5.39 -2.08 10.88
C GLU A 50 -5.03 -0.67 10.39
N VAL A 51 -5.12 -0.42 9.09
CA VAL A 51 -4.90 0.91 8.51
C VAL A 51 -5.95 1.90 9.01
N LYS A 52 -7.23 1.50 9.08
CA LYS A 52 -8.28 2.38 9.59
C LYS A 52 -8.02 2.77 11.04
N ILE A 53 -7.67 1.79 11.87
CA ILE A 53 -7.37 2.02 13.29
C ILE A 53 -6.20 3.01 13.42
N TYR A 54 -5.12 2.75 12.72
CA TYR A 54 -3.94 3.62 12.74
C TYR A 54 -4.27 5.04 12.28
N ALA A 55 -4.96 5.18 11.16
CA ALA A 55 -5.27 6.49 10.58
C ALA A 55 -6.16 7.30 11.50
N GLN A 56 -7.18 6.70 12.10
CA GLN A 56 -8.09 7.38 13.01
C GLN A 56 -7.40 7.82 14.29
N ASN A 57 -6.42 7.05 14.77
CA ASN A 57 -5.71 7.37 16.02
C ASN A 57 -4.54 8.31 15.82
N GLU A 58 -3.82 8.18 14.71
CA GLU A 58 -2.53 8.87 14.53
C GLU A 58 -2.55 9.96 13.45
N LEU A 59 -3.47 9.91 12.50
CA LEU A 59 -3.55 10.88 11.42
C LEU A 59 -4.75 11.82 11.64
N VAL A 60 -4.61 12.71 12.61
CA VAL A 60 -5.68 13.64 12.97
C VAL A 60 -6.05 14.53 11.77
N GLY A 61 -7.36 14.60 11.48
CA GLY A 61 -7.87 15.42 10.40
C GLY A 61 -7.78 14.80 9.00
N VAL A 62 -7.20 13.60 8.87
CA VAL A 62 -7.14 12.90 7.60
C VAL A 62 -8.38 12.01 7.45
N PRO A 63 -9.20 12.21 6.39
CA PRO A 63 -10.38 11.38 6.20
C PRO A 63 -10.02 9.95 5.81
N VAL A 64 -10.80 8.99 6.32
CA VAL A 64 -10.66 7.57 6.02
C VAL A 64 -11.90 7.12 5.26
N PHE A 65 -11.71 6.50 4.10
CA PHE A 65 -12.77 6.02 3.23
C PHE A 65 -12.72 4.50 3.11
N THR A 66 -13.89 3.88 3.12
CA THR A 66 -14.02 2.42 2.99
C THR A 66 -15.02 2.06 1.90
N PRO A 67 -14.82 2.51 0.65
CA PRO A 67 -15.78 2.24 -0.42
C PRO A 67 -15.77 0.76 -0.80
N ASN A 68 -16.91 0.26 -1.27
CA ASN A 68 -17.02 -1.10 -1.76
C ASN A 68 -16.31 -1.28 -3.11
N THR A 69 -16.23 -0.21 -3.88
CA THR A 69 -15.57 -0.22 -5.20
C THR A 69 -15.02 1.18 -5.52
N LEU A 70 -13.93 1.22 -6.27
CA LEU A 70 -13.37 2.46 -6.79
C LEU A 70 -13.92 2.84 -8.17
N LYS A 71 -14.85 2.05 -8.69
CA LYS A 71 -15.46 2.31 -10.00
C LYS A 71 -16.53 3.39 -9.96
N ASP A 72 -17.02 3.73 -8.77
CA ASP A 72 -18.02 4.76 -8.57
C ASP A 72 -17.45 6.13 -8.95
N GLU A 73 -18.13 6.86 -9.81
CA GLU A 73 -17.71 8.20 -10.25
C GLU A 73 -17.56 9.18 -9.09
N ALA A 74 -18.40 9.06 -8.06
CA ALA A 74 -18.33 9.91 -6.88
C ALA A 74 -17.03 9.68 -6.12
N VAL A 75 -16.58 8.43 -6.02
CA VAL A 75 -15.32 8.08 -5.37
C VAL A 75 -14.13 8.65 -6.15
N VAL A 76 -14.16 8.52 -7.46
CA VAL A 76 -13.10 9.06 -8.33
C VAL A 76 -13.02 10.58 -8.19
N ALA A 77 -14.20 11.26 -8.15
CA ALA A 77 -14.26 12.71 -7.96
C ALA A 77 -13.65 13.13 -6.62
N GLU A 78 -13.91 12.37 -5.54
CA GLU A 78 -13.32 12.63 -4.23
C GLU A 78 -11.80 12.52 -4.29
N ILE A 79 -11.27 11.49 -4.94
CA ILE A 79 -9.82 11.31 -5.07
C ILE A 79 -9.20 12.49 -5.81
N LYS A 80 -9.81 12.91 -6.92
CA LYS A 80 -9.35 14.07 -7.70
C LYS A 80 -9.34 15.36 -6.86
N ALA A 81 -10.35 15.53 -6.02
CA ALA A 81 -10.49 16.74 -5.20
C ALA A 81 -9.35 16.90 -4.19
N PHE A 82 -8.69 15.83 -3.79
CA PHE A 82 -7.51 15.89 -2.92
C PHE A 82 -6.25 16.35 -3.66
N GLU A 83 -6.29 16.43 -4.98
CA GLU A 83 -5.16 16.83 -5.81
C GLU A 83 -3.87 16.07 -5.47
N PRO A 84 -3.92 14.74 -5.45
CA PRO A 84 -2.73 13.97 -5.11
C PRO A 84 -1.66 14.07 -6.20
N LYS A 85 -0.42 14.16 -5.79
CA LYS A 85 0.72 13.97 -6.69
C LYS A 85 0.97 12.49 -6.89
N PHE A 86 0.77 11.72 -5.83
CA PHE A 86 0.93 10.27 -5.84
C PHE A 86 -0.23 9.58 -5.15
N ILE A 87 -0.57 8.40 -5.67
CA ILE A 87 -1.43 7.44 -4.98
C ILE A 87 -0.53 6.26 -4.64
N VAL A 88 -0.33 6.01 -3.36
CA VAL A 88 0.52 4.92 -2.87
C VAL A 88 -0.37 3.77 -2.42
N VAL A 89 -0.15 2.59 -2.99
CA VAL A 89 -0.97 1.40 -2.75
C VAL A 89 -0.11 0.31 -2.11
N ALA A 90 -0.58 -0.27 -1.02
CA ALA A 90 0.10 -1.33 -0.32
C ALA A 90 -0.92 -2.31 0.26
N ALA A 91 -1.08 -3.47 -0.38
CA ALA A 91 -2.02 -4.50 0.06
C ALA A 91 -3.43 -3.93 0.31
N TYR A 92 -3.97 -3.24 -0.66
CA TYR A 92 -5.30 -2.62 -0.54
C TYR A 92 -6.42 -3.64 -0.68
N GLY A 93 -6.33 -4.52 -1.66
CA GLY A 93 -7.33 -5.56 -1.87
C GLY A 93 -8.48 -5.15 -2.78
N LYS A 94 -8.39 -4.01 -3.45
CA LYS A 94 -9.37 -3.58 -4.46
C LYS A 94 -8.67 -3.19 -5.73
N ILE A 95 -9.35 -3.40 -6.85
CA ILE A 95 -8.83 -3.02 -8.16
C ILE A 95 -8.93 -1.50 -8.34
N LEU A 96 -7.86 -0.90 -8.85
CA LEU A 96 -7.88 0.50 -9.26
C LEU A 96 -8.27 0.56 -10.73
N PRO A 97 -9.44 1.10 -11.06
CA PRO A 97 -9.85 1.25 -12.46
C PRO A 97 -9.02 2.34 -13.15
N GLN A 98 -9.04 2.35 -14.48
CA GLN A 98 -8.29 3.33 -15.26
C GLN A 98 -8.59 4.78 -14.84
N SER A 99 -9.84 5.06 -14.49
CA SER A 99 -10.27 6.39 -14.02
C SER A 99 -9.50 6.86 -12.78
N VAL A 100 -9.12 5.94 -11.88
CA VAL A 100 -8.30 6.25 -10.71
C VAL A 100 -6.82 6.34 -11.11
N LEU A 101 -6.36 5.42 -11.94
CA LEU A 101 -4.97 5.42 -12.42
C LEU A 101 -4.61 6.72 -13.15
N ASP A 102 -5.60 7.35 -13.79
CA ASP A 102 -5.41 8.59 -14.53
C ASP A 102 -5.34 9.84 -13.63
N VAL A 103 -5.72 9.71 -12.35
CA VAL A 103 -5.73 10.86 -11.42
C VAL A 103 -4.32 11.32 -11.06
N ALA A 104 -3.42 10.37 -10.82
CA ALA A 104 -2.07 10.67 -10.38
C ALA A 104 -1.16 9.47 -10.66
N THR A 105 0.14 9.65 -10.44
CA THR A 105 1.08 8.54 -10.49
C THR A 105 0.76 7.57 -9.37
N CYS A 106 0.38 6.34 -9.71
CA CYS A 106 0.04 5.29 -8.76
C CYS A 106 1.21 4.33 -8.61
N ILE A 107 1.67 4.13 -7.38
CA ILE A 107 2.81 3.27 -7.06
C ILE A 107 2.36 2.21 -6.07
N ASN A 108 2.58 0.94 -6.42
CA ASN A 108 2.27 -0.19 -5.56
C ASN A 108 3.54 -0.74 -4.90
N LEU A 109 3.47 -0.98 -3.60
CA LEU A 109 4.53 -1.65 -2.85
C LEU A 109 4.18 -3.15 -2.79
N HIS A 110 4.70 -3.91 -3.72
CA HIS A 110 4.45 -5.33 -3.82
C HIS A 110 5.46 -6.12 -2.98
N ALA A 111 4.95 -6.91 -2.04
CA ALA A 111 5.79 -7.69 -1.14
C ALA A 111 6.23 -8.99 -1.81
N SER A 112 7.32 -8.95 -2.49
CA SER A 112 8.10 -10.01 -3.12
C SER A 112 8.98 -9.40 -4.21
N ILE A 113 9.93 -10.15 -4.73
CA ILE A 113 10.79 -9.65 -5.80
C ILE A 113 10.24 -10.11 -7.15
N LEU A 114 9.72 -9.14 -7.92
CA LEU A 114 9.23 -9.40 -9.27
C LEU A 114 10.41 -9.59 -10.24
N PRO A 115 10.25 -10.38 -11.29
CA PRO A 115 9.03 -11.04 -11.76
C PRO A 115 8.77 -12.42 -11.18
N LYS A 116 9.57 -12.88 -10.20
CA LYS A 116 9.55 -14.25 -9.70
C LYS A 116 8.20 -14.67 -9.10
N TYR A 117 7.59 -13.79 -8.31
CA TYR A 117 6.26 -14.02 -7.71
C TYR A 117 5.33 -12.89 -8.10
N ARG A 118 4.33 -13.21 -8.90
CA ARG A 118 3.28 -12.27 -9.30
C ARG A 118 1.92 -12.81 -8.87
N GLY A 119 1.00 -11.93 -8.52
CA GLY A 119 -0.34 -12.29 -8.13
C GLY A 119 -0.57 -12.25 -6.62
N ALA A 120 -1.63 -12.91 -6.15
CA ALA A 120 -2.03 -12.92 -4.75
C ALA A 120 -1.07 -13.74 -3.89
N SER A 121 -0.91 -13.36 -2.62
CA SER A 121 -0.15 -14.09 -1.60
C SER A 121 1.32 -14.37 -1.94
N PRO A 122 2.08 -13.38 -2.43
CA PRO A 122 3.49 -13.63 -2.81
C PRO A 122 4.38 -14.01 -1.62
N ILE A 123 4.10 -13.50 -0.42
CA ILE A 123 4.91 -13.82 0.76
C ILE A 123 4.74 -15.27 1.16
N GLN A 124 3.50 -15.78 1.23
CA GLN A 124 3.25 -17.17 1.53
C GLN A 124 3.84 -18.08 0.47
N SER A 125 3.76 -17.71 -0.81
CA SER A 125 4.34 -18.47 -1.90
C SER A 125 5.86 -18.57 -1.76
N ALA A 126 6.54 -17.49 -1.39
CA ALA A 126 7.98 -17.48 -1.18
C ALA A 126 8.41 -18.42 -0.02
N ILE A 127 7.67 -18.38 1.08
CA ILE A 127 7.93 -19.22 2.25
C ILE A 127 7.74 -20.70 1.90
N LEU A 128 6.63 -21.02 1.24
CA LEU A 128 6.32 -22.40 0.85
C LEU A 128 7.30 -22.96 -0.18
N ALA A 129 7.81 -22.11 -1.05
CA ALA A 129 8.80 -22.51 -2.03
C ALA A 129 10.22 -22.67 -1.45
N GLY A 130 10.40 -22.34 -0.16
CA GLY A 130 11.72 -22.42 0.49
C GLY A 130 12.69 -21.35 0.04
N GLU A 131 12.21 -20.23 -0.42
CA GLU A 131 13.06 -19.11 -0.84
C GLU A 131 13.84 -18.54 0.32
N LYS A 132 15.12 -18.24 0.08
CA LYS A 132 16.00 -17.67 1.10
C LYS A 132 15.89 -16.17 1.21
N GLN A 133 15.42 -15.51 0.16
CA GLN A 133 15.25 -14.06 0.13
C GLN A 133 13.94 -13.66 -0.52
N THR A 134 13.38 -12.59 -0.01
CA THR A 134 12.24 -11.92 -0.62
C THR A 134 12.48 -10.42 -0.49
N GLY A 135 11.48 -9.61 -0.68
CA GLY A 135 11.62 -8.17 -0.53
C GLY A 135 10.39 -7.41 -0.93
N VAL A 136 10.56 -6.13 -1.18
CA VAL A 136 9.49 -5.25 -1.65
C VAL A 136 9.92 -4.60 -2.94
N THR A 137 9.03 -4.57 -3.91
CA THR A 137 9.23 -3.87 -5.18
C THR A 137 8.26 -2.70 -5.24
N ALA A 138 8.79 -1.51 -5.53
CA ALA A 138 7.97 -0.35 -5.86
C ALA A 138 7.76 -0.35 -7.36
N MET A 139 6.51 -0.31 -7.80
CA MET A 139 6.18 -0.41 -9.22
C MET A 139 5.06 0.55 -9.60
N LEU A 140 5.17 1.10 -10.80
CA LEU A 140 4.09 1.89 -11.39
C LEU A 140 2.91 0.96 -11.66
N MET A 141 1.71 1.44 -11.35
CA MET A 141 0.50 0.67 -11.60
C MET A 141 -0.06 0.98 -12.98
N ASP A 142 -0.49 -0.07 -13.68
CA ASP A 142 -1.25 0.04 -14.90
C ASP A 142 -2.50 -0.85 -14.78
N ALA A 143 -3.23 -1.05 -15.87
CA ALA A 143 -4.48 -1.80 -15.86
C ALA A 143 -4.30 -3.30 -15.60
N GLY A 144 -3.06 -3.82 -15.68
CA GLY A 144 -2.77 -5.22 -15.39
C GLY A 144 -2.35 -5.43 -13.94
N LEU A 145 -2.50 -6.65 -13.46
CA LEU A 145 -2.06 -7.01 -12.11
C LEU A 145 -0.54 -7.20 -12.11
N ASP A 146 0.18 -6.39 -11.32
CA ASP A 146 1.64 -6.47 -11.17
C ASP A 146 2.40 -6.44 -12.50
N THR A 147 1.90 -5.68 -13.48
CA THR A 147 2.48 -5.60 -14.82
C THR A 147 3.16 -4.26 -15.13
N GLY A 148 3.07 -3.30 -14.22
CA GLY A 148 3.70 -2.00 -14.41
C GLY A 148 5.21 -2.05 -14.28
N ASP A 149 5.88 -0.94 -14.64
CA ASP A 149 7.33 -0.82 -14.56
C ASP A 149 7.82 -0.86 -13.11
N MET A 150 8.86 -1.63 -12.87
CA MET A 150 9.54 -1.64 -11.57
C MET A 150 10.39 -0.37 -11.44
N LEU A 151 10.20 0.34 -10.33
CA LEU A 151 10.94 1.57 -10.05
C LEU A 151 12.18 1.30 -9.19
N ASP A 152 12.03 0.45 -8.17
CA ASP A 152 13.11 0.10 -7.26
C ASP A 152 12.69 -1.11 -6.42
N PHE A 153 13.63 -1.72 -5.71
CA PHE A 153 13.34 -2.87 -4.86
C PHE A 153 14.30 -2.92 -3.68
N ILE A 154 13.90 -3.66 -2.64
CA ILE A 154 14.74 -3.89 -1.46
C ILE A 154 14.56 -5.34 -1.01
N TYR A 155 15.68 -5.99 -0.67
CA TYR A 155 15.70 -7.40 -0.27
C TYR A 155 15.76 -7.59 1.23
N THR A 156 15.26 -8.72 1.70
CA THR A 156 15.49 -9.21 3.06
C THR A 156 15.57 -10.73 3.07
N PRO A 157 16.38 -11.34 3.96
CA PRO A 157 16.36 -12.79 4.14
C PRO A 157 15.02 -13.25 4.70
N CYS A 158 14.47 -14.33 4.19
CA CYS A 158 13.21 -14.91 4.72
C CYS A 158 13.43 -16.27 5.38
N GLU A 159 14.63 -16.80 5.33
CA GLU A 159 14.96 -18.09 5.94
C GLU A 159 14.80 -18.03 7.46
N SER A 160 14.14 -19.05 8.02
CA SER A 160 13.90 -19.19 9.46
C SER A 160 13.01 -18.13 10.08
N LYS A 161 12.38 -17.28 9.29
CA LYS A 161 11.45 -16.28 9.80
C LYS A 161 10.01 -16.76 9.74
N MET A 162 9.23 -16.44 10.77
CA MET A 162 7.80 -16.68 10.75
C MET A 162 7.12 -15.70 9.79
N SER A 163 5.99 -16.13 9.22
CA SER A 163 5.24 -15.32 8.26
C SER A 163 4.91 -13.92 8.79
N SER A 164 4.45 -13.83 10.05
CA SER A 164 4.11 -12.55 10.68
C SER A 164 5.32 -11.63 10.83
N GLU A 165 6.47 -12.18 11.22
CA GLU A 165 7.71 -11.41 11.36
C GLU A 165 8.16 -10.87 10.01
N LEU A 166 8.06 -11.71 8.97
CA LEU A 166 8.46 -11.33 7.61
C LEU A 166 7.55 -10.22 7.07
N PHE A 167 6.24 -10.31 7.27
CA PHE A 167 5.31 -9.27 6.85
C PHE A 167 5.61 -7.94 7.52
N SER A 168 5.89 -7.97 8.83
CA SER A 168 6.24 -6.74 9.57
C SER A 168 7.52 -6.12 9.05
N GLU A 169 8.54 -6.92 8.85
CA GLU A 169 9.82 -6.45 8.30
C GLU A 169 9.67 -5.88 6.91
N LEU A 170 8.90 -6.55 6.04
CA LEU A 170 8.66 -6.06 4.68
C LEU A 170 7.89 -4.75 4.70
N GLY A 171 6.99 -4.54 5.65
CA GLY A 171 6.29 -3.27 5.82
C GLY A 171 7.26 -2.13 6.15
N GLU A 172 8.20 -2.35 7.06
CA GLU A 172 9.22 -1.35 7.40
C GLU A 172 10.11 -1.04 6.20
N LEU A 173 10.55 -2.07 5.49
CA LEU A 173 11.38 -1.90 4.29
C LEU A 173 10.60 -1.22 3.16
N GLY A 174 9.33 -1.56 3.00
CA GLY A 174 8.45 -0.92 2.01
C GLY A 174 8.28 0.57 2.28
N GLY A 175 8.16 0.95 3.55
CA GLY A 175 8.11 2.35 3.95
C GLY A 175 9.38 3.10 3.61
N GLU A 176 10.52 2.50 3.89
CA GLU A 176 11.83 3.06 3.54
C GLU A 176 11.96 3.23 2.02
N LEU A 177 11.55 2.21 1.28
CA LEU A 177 11.62 2.20 -0.17
C LEU A 177 10.74 3.29 -0.80
N ILE A 178 9.48 3.42 -0.36
CA ILE A 178 8.57 4.40 -0.96
C ILE A 178 9.02 5.83 -0.69
N VAL A 179 9.55 6.12 0.49
CA VAL A 179 10.08 7.43 0.80
C VAL A 179 11.21 7.79 -0.16
N LYS A 180 12.12 6.87 -0.40
CA LYS A 180 13.22 7.05 -1.34
C LYS A 180 12.71 7.27 -2.77
N VAL A 181 11.76 6.44 -3.21
CA VAL A 181 11.20 6.52 -4.57
C VAL A 181 10.51 7.86 -4.79
N LEU A 182 9.65 8.30 -3.85
CA LEU A 182 8.93 9.56 -4.00
C LEU A 182 9.86 10.76 -3.99
N LYS A 183 10.90 10.75 -3.16
CA LYS A 183 11.90 11.83 -3.16
C LYS A 183 12.65 11.92 -4.48
N ASN A 184 12.91 10.78 -5.12
CA ASN A 184 13.59 10.75 -6.40
C ASN A 184 12.73 11.28 -7.55
N PHE A 185 11.40 11.22 -7.43
CA PHE A 185 10.50 11.79 -8.43
C PHE A 185 10.56 13.32 -8.49
N GLU A 186 11.08 13.98 -7.46
CA GLU A 186 11.21 15.43 -7.45
C GLU A 186 12.43 15.92 -8.25
N ASN A 187 13.34 15.05 -8.56
CA ASN A 187 14.60 15.39 -9.23
C ASN A 187 14.57 15.10 -10.72
#